data_d3c47957a3ad239eaa6e7ed0a1f2faf7
#
_entry.id   d3c47957a3ad239eaa6e7ed0a1f2faf7
#
_cell.length_a   1.000
_cell.length_b   1.000
_cell.length_c   1.000
_cell.angle_alpha   90.00
_cell.angle_beta   90.00
_cell.angle_gamma   90.00
#
_symmetry.space_group_name_H-M   'P 1'
#
loop_
_entity.id
_entity.type
_entity.pdbx_description
1 polymer ?
#
loop_
_entity_poly.entity_id
_entity_poly.type
_entity_poly.pdbx_seq_one_letter_code
_entity_poly.pdbx_strand_id
1 'polypeptide(L)'
;MKRIHLSFSFWLMLATYAISQVAPVEQPQTPPTDDGVRVAVLGYHEFSETEPETAMRIRTSKFREQLETIRELGLAVISMSDFIAWKKGEKTIPAKAIVITIDDGWKSVYTDAYPVLKEFGYPYTIYLYKDYVDGGSKALTTAMIKEMIKNGATVGCHSSSHPYPQTVKKYISRGEKEYDQFLDVEMSDSKRFLEQKFKKNIPTYAYPGGFFTDEMLRKADLVGYSHLFTVQPGKVKIDSPNNILPRYIILGNYDKIFEFAINFRDAAADSSAGMIEGAAKPLEFPVNPQPGAIVNTRTPNIEVDLNTATNIDPKTLKMHVGGFGEVPANYASAGKLFSWQVNRNLRNKTCDVIVTWKDLEGNPASKPLEWTFQIDRDAAYLPNE
;
A
#
# COMPACT_ATOMS: atom_id res chain seq x y z
N MET A 1 15.31 97.90 -22.58
CA MET A 1 14.09 97.07 -22.71
C MET A 1 14.49 95.64 -23.06
N LYS A 2 14.57 94.76 -22.07
CA LYS A 2 14.89 93.35 -22.31
C LYS A 2 13.62 92.54 -22.03
N ARG A 3 13.12 91.80 -23.04
CA ARG A 3 11.97 90.93 -22.95
C ARG A 3 12.45 89.58 -22.43
N ILE A 4 11.85 89.12 -21.33
CA ILE A 4 12.07 87.76 -20.74
C ILE A 4 10.97 86.85 -21.29
N HIS A 5 11.38 85.80 -22.02
CA HIS A 5 10.50 84.71 -22.42
C HIS A 5 10.51 83.65 -21.35
N LEU A 6 9.36 83.42 -20.70
CA LEU A 6 9.13 82.25 -19.80
C LEU A 6 8.63 81.09 -20.68
N SER A 7 9.43 80.02 -20.74
CA SER A 7 8.99 78.71 -21.31
C SER A 7 8.37 77.85 -20.22
N PHE A 8 7.10 77.61 -20.39
CA PHE A 8 6.38 76.62 -19.56
C PHE A 8 6.57 75.19 -20.16
N SER A 9 7.35 74.33 -19.51
CA SER A 9 7.43 72.90 -19.88
C SER A 9 6.35 72.11 -19.14
N PHE A 10 5.41 71.54 -19.89
CA PHE A 10 4.35 70.71 -19.41
C PHE A 10 4.92 69.27 -19.33
N TRP A 11 5.10 68.76 -18.10
CA TRP A 11 5.46 67.34 -17.87
C TRP A 11 4.18 66.52 -17.82
N LEU A 12 4.00 65.67 -18.85
CA LEU A 12 2.93 64.64 -18.88
C LEU A 12 3.39 63.45 -18.10
N MET A 13 2.84 63.25 -16.89
CA MET A 13 3.02 61.97 -16.14
C MET A 13 2.11 60.89 -16.75
N LEU A 14 2.71 59.95 -17.46
CA LEU A 14 2.04 58.69 -17.85
C LEU A 14 2.03 57.74 -16.63
N ALA A 15 0.87 57.61 -16.00
CA ALA A 15 0.62 56.57 -15.01
C ALA A 15 0.46 55.22 -15.73
N THR A 16 1.47 54.36 -15.68
CA THR A 16 1.35 52.97 -16.13
C THR A 16 0.59 52.16 -15.10
N TYR A 17 -0.65 51.80 -15.42
CA TYR A 17 -1.40 50.82 -14.67
C TYR A 17 -0.77 49.45 -14.92
N ALA A 18 -0.09 48.90 -13.89
CA ALA A 18 0.33 47.50 -13.88
C ALA A 18 -0.92 46.63 -13.69
N ILE A 19 -1.38 46.01 -14.75
CA ILE A 19 -2.40 44.95 -14.69
C ILE A 19 -1.69 43.74 -14.04
N SER A 20 -1.99 43.49 -12.77
CA SER A 20 -1.61 42.25 -12.09
C SER A 20 -2.30 41.10 -12.83
N GLN A 21 -1.53 40.30 -13.54
CA GLN A 21 -2.02 39.06 -14.12
C GLN A 21 -2.33 38.13 -12.95
N VAL A 22 -3.60 37.88 -12.69
CA VAL A 22 -4.09 36.81 -11.83
C VAL A 22 -3.63 35.50 -12.47
N ALA A 23 -2.81 34.74 -11.76
CA ALA A 23 -2.40 33.39 -12.20
C ALA A 23 -3.65 32.55 -12.53
N PRO A 24 -3.62 31.76 -13.60
CA PRO A 24 -4.75 30.90 -13.94
C PRO A 24 -5.09 30.01 -12.74
N VAL A 25 -6.35 30.04 -12.33
CA VAL A 25 -6.88 29.06 -11.36
C VAL A 25 -6.75 27.69 -12.01
N GLU A 26 -5.86 26.87 -11.46
CA GLU A 26 -5.68 25.49 -11.88
C GLU A 26 -7.03 24.78 -11.68
N GLN A 27 -7.64 24.38 -12.79
CA GLN A 27 -8.90 23.62 -12.73
C GLN A 27 -8.64 22.31 -12.03
N PRO A 28 -9.55 21.81 -11.17
CA PRO A 28 -9.40 20.51 -10.54
C PRO A 28 -9.27 19.46 -11.65
N GLN A 29 -8.09 18.86 -11.75
CA GLN A 29 -7.82 17.80 -12.70
C GLN A 29 -8.75 16.63 -12.35
N THR A 30 -9.56 16.21 -13.30
CA THR A 30 -10.30 14.94 -13.17
C THR A 30 -9.30 13.83 -12.85
N PRO A 31 -9.59 12.97 -11.87
CA PRO A 31 -8.69 11.85 -11.56
C PRO A 31 -8.40 11.07 -12.84
N PRO A 32 -7.14 10.69 -13.09
CA PRO A 32 -6.80 9.93 -14.29
C PRO A 32 -7.62 8.64 -14.31
N THR A 33 -8.24 8.35 -15.45
CA THR A 33 -8.94 7.09 -15.68
C THR A 33 -7.94 5.93 -15.61
N ASP A 34 -8.37 4.76 -15.11
CA ASP A 34 -7.53 3.56 -15.02
C ASP A 34 -6.86 3.27 -16.38
N ASP A 35 -5.55 3.34 -16.42
CA ASP A 35 -4.73 3.15 -17.63
C ASP A 35 -4.37 1.67 -17.89
N GLY A 36 -4.92 0.74 -17.09
CA GLY A 36 -4.62 -0.68 -17.14
C GLY A 36 -3.29 -1.09 -16.51
N VAL A 37 -2.48 -0.13 -16.06
CA VAL A 37 -1.20 -0.40 -15.39
C VAL A 37 -1.44 -0.86 -13.95
N ARG A 38 -0.67 -1.86 -13.54
CA ARG A 38 -0.67 -2.38 -12.17
C ARG A 38 0.75 -2.40 -11.64
N VAL A 39 0.96 -1.80 -10.47
CA VAL A 39 2.28 -1.78 -9.83
C VAL A 39 2.21 -2.52 -8.50
N ALA A 40 3.07 -3.54 -8.33
CA ALA A 40 3.28 -4.15 -7.02
C ALA A 40 4.46 -3.47 -6.33
N VAL A 41 4.22 -2.90 -5.16
CA VAL A 41 5.27 -2.34 -4.32
C VAL A 41 5.65 -3.38 -3.28
N LEU A 42 6.91 -3.85 -3.30
CA LEU A 42 7.43 -4.85 -2.37
C LEU A 42 8.13 -4.16 -1.22
N GLY A 43 7.86 -4.58 0.01
CA GLY A 43 8.53 -4.09 1.22
C GLY A 43 9.32 -5.19 1.90
N TYR A 44 10.64 -5.10 1.86
CA TYR A 44 11.59 -5.97 2.58
C TYR A 44 12.10 -5.26 3.83
N HIS A 45 12.82 -5.98 4.71
CA HIS A 45 13.40 -5.39 5.94
C HIS A 45 14.83 -5.87 6.17
N GLU A 46 15.02 -7.02 6.79
CA GLU A 46 16.34 -7.56 7.18
C GLU A 46 16.73 -8.75 6.29
N PHE A 47 18.02 -8.89 6.04
CA PHE A 47 18.59 -9.98 5.22
C PHE A 47 19.65 -10.72 6.01
N SER A 48 19.75 -12.04 5.81
CA SER A 48 20.87 -12.82 6.33
C SER A 48 20.92 -14.18 5.66
N GLU A 49 22.09 -14.61 5.25
CA GLU A 49 22.25 -15.97 4.76
C GLU A 49 22.36 -17.00 5.89
N THR A 50 22.85 -16.57 7.05
CA THR A 50 23.21 -17.48 8.14
C THR A 50 22.21 -17.50 9.31
N GLU A 51 21.53 -16.38 9.56
CA GLU A 51 20.54 -16.27 10.63
C GLU A 51 19.19 -16.87 10.18
N PRO A 52 18.40 -17.45 11.10
CA PRO A 52 17.09 -18.00 10.77
C PRO A 52 16.14 -16.97 10.14
N GLU A 53 15.34 -17.42 9.18
CA GLU A 53 14.26 -16.61 8.62
C GLU A 53 13.20 -16.28 9.68
N THR A 54 12.69 -15.08 9.61
CA THR A 54 11.57 -14.60 10.45
C THR A 54 10.55 -13.89 9.56
N ALA A 55 9.50 -13.34 10.14
CA ALA A 55 8.58 -12.50 9.38
C ALA A 55 9.32 -11.32 8.72
N MET A 56 10.31 -10.71 9.39
CA MET A 56 11.02 -9.53 8.88
C MET A 56 12.41 -9.84 8.30
N ARG A 57 12.94 -11.05 8.48
CA ARG A 57 14.26 -11.45 7.94
C ARG A 57 14.11 -12.53 6.88
N ILE A 58 14.64 -12.24 5.69
CA ILE A 58 14.68 -13.18 4.56
C ILE A 58 16.12 -13.64 4.30
N ARG A 59 16.31 -14.88 3.83
CA ARG A 59 17.63 -15.33 3.36
C ARG A 59 18.06 -14.54 2.14
N THR A 60 19.34 -14.21 2.07
CA THR A 60 19.91 -13.50 0.92
C THR A 60 19.79 -14.31 -0.36
N SER A 61 19.99 -15.64 -0.29
CA SER A 61 19.75 -16.57 -1.41
C SER A 61 18.30 -16.55 -1.89
N LYS A 62 17.34 -16.60 -0.97
CA LYS A 62 15.91 -16.53 -1.29
C LYS A 62 15.53 -15.17 -1.92
N PHE A 63 16.08 -14.07 -1.40
CA PHE A 63 15.89 -12.76 -2.03
C PHE A 63 16.40 -12.76 -3.48
N ARG A 64 17.56 -13.35 -3.74
CA ARG A 64 18.09 -13.53 -5.09
C ARG A 64 17.15 -14.32 -5.98
N GLU A 65 16.66 -15.47 -5.52
CA GLU A 65 15.68 -16.31 -6.24
C GLU A 65 14.39 -15.53 -6.58
N GLN A 66 13.94 -14.67 -5.67
CA GLN A 66 12.78 -13.80 -5.92
C GLN A 66 13.07 -12.77 -7.03
N LEU A 67 14.27 -12.17 -7.07
CA LEU A 67 14.66 -11.26 -8.16
C LEU A 67 14.83 -11.98 -9.49
N GLU A 68 15.35 -13.22 -9.49
CA GLU A 68 15.39 -14.09 -10.65
C GLU A 68 13.99 -14.39 -11.18
N THR A 69 13.07 -14.76 -10.32
CA THR A 69 11.67 -14.99 -10.67
C THR A 69 11.02 -13.74 -11.29
N ILE A 70 11.25 -12.56 -10.74
CA ILE A 70 10.76 -11.28 -11.32
C ILE A 70 11.31 -11.10 -12.74
N ARG A 71 12.59 -11.39 -12.96
CA ARG A 71 13.26 -11.31 -14.27
C ARG A 71 12.70 -12.32 -15.27
N GLU A 72 12.55 -13.58 -14.84
CA GLU A 72 12.05 -14.69 -15.69
C GLU A 72 10.59 -14.47 -16.12
N LEU A 73 9.78 -13.87 -15.25
CA LEU A 73 8.40 -13.47 -15.57
C LEU A 73 8.31 -12.22 -16.46
N GLY A 74 9.45 -11.60 -16.81
CA GLY A 74 9.50 -10.39 -17.62
C GLY A 74 8.85 -9.17 -16.94
N LEU A 75 8.78 -9.15 -15.60
CA LEU A 75 8.23 -8.04 -14.84
C LEU A 75 9.23 -6.89 -14.77
N ALA A 76 8.78 -5.69 -15.09
CA ALA A 76 9.63 -4.51 -15.09
C ALA A 76 9.84 -3.97 -13.68
N VAL A 77 11.08 -3.95 -13.19
CA VAL A 77 11.41 -3.24 -11.95
C VAL A 77 11.68 -1.78 -12.27
N ILE A 78 10.86 -0.88 -11.72
CA ILE A 78 10.92 0.56 -11.96
C ILE A 78 11.41 1.33 -10.73
N SER A 79 11.98 2.50 -10.96
CA SER A 79 12.40 3.39 -9.88
C SER A 79 11.22 4.07 -9.20
N MET A 80 11.40 4.53 -7.95
CA MET A 80 10.40 5.34 -7.25
C MET A 80 10.13 6.66 -7.99
N SER A 81 11.11 7.24 -8.66
CA SER A 81 10.91 8.44 -9.48
C SER A 81 10.03 8.18 -10.69
N ASP A 82 10.18 7.04 -11.35
CA ASP A 82 9.33 6.64 -12.47
C ASP A 82 7.90 6.33 -12.01
N PHE A 83 7.78 5.67 -10.85
CA PHE A 83 6.49 5.44 -10.22
C PHE A 83 5.76 6.75 -9.89
N ILE A 84 6.45 7.72 -9.28
CA ILE A 84 5.87 9.04 -8.97
C ILE A 84 5.47 9.78 -10.24
N ALA A 85 6.32 9.79 -11.27
CA ALA A 85 6.03 10.44 -12.55
C ALA A 85 4.83 9.79 -13.26
N TRP A 86 4.69 8.46 -13.20
CA TRP A 86 3.51 7.77 -13.70
C TRP A 86 2.25 8.14 -12.92
N LYS A 87 2.29 8.14 -11.60
CA LYS A 87 1.16 8.54 -10.75
C LYS A 87 0.67 9.97 -11.03
N LYS A 88 1.55 10.84 -11.51
CA LYS A 88 1.22 12.20 -11.94
C LYS A 88 0.77 12.31 -13.40
N GLY A 89 0.80 11.20 -14.16
CA GLY A 89 0.54 11.22 -15.61
C GLY A 89 1.67 11.80 -16.45
N GLU A 90 2.85 12.02 -15.89
CA GLU A 90 4.01 12.61 -16.55
C GLU A 90 4.85 11.58 -17.31
N LYS A 91 4.65 10.28 -17.04
CA LYS A 91 5.40 9.17 -17.63
C LYS A 91 4.52 7.94 -17.82
N THR A 92 4.70 7.24 -18.93
CA THR A 92 4.19 5.90 -19.12
C THR A 92 5.18 4.87 -18.58
N ILE A 93 4.68 3.80 -17.96
CA ILE A 93 5.47 2.68 -17.45
C ILE A 93 4.90 1.36 -18.00
N PRO A 94 5.64 0.25 -17.93
CA PRO A 94 5.11 -1.06 -18.33
C PRO A 94 3.85 -1.43 -17.56
N ALA A 95 2.89 -2.10 -18.23
CA ALA A 95 1.58 -2.45 -17.68
C ALA A 95 1.67 -3.30 -16.39
N LYS A 96 2.76 -4.06 -16.22
CA LYS A 96 3.05 -4.88 -15.04
C LYS A 96 4.41 -4.47 -14.51
N ALA A 97 4.44 -3.76 -13.39
CA ALA A 97 5.66 -3.22 -12.84
C ALA A 97 5.84 -3.54 -11.35
N ILE A 98 7.07 -3.60 -10.92
CA ILE A 98 7.49 -3.83 -9.54
C ILE A 98 8.26 -2.59 -9.06
N VAL A 99 7.98 -2.16 -7.84
CA VAL A 99 8.83 -1.22 -7.09
C VAL A 99 9.38 -1.96 -5.88
N ILE A 100 10.70 -1.97 -5.72
CA ILE A 100 11.37 -2.58 -4.57
C ILE A 100 11.59 -1.52 -3.51
N THR A 101 11.12 -1.80 -2.29
CA THR A 101 11.35 -0.97 -1.11
C THR A 101 11.95 -1.81 0.02
N ILE A 102 12.76 -1.19 0.88
CA ILE A 102 13.39 -1.84 2.02
C ILE A 102 13.29 -0.90 3.22
N ASP A 103 12.71 -1.37 4.30
CA ASP A 103 12.39 -0.55 5.47
C ASP A 103 13.48 -0.61 6.56
N ASP A 104 13.35 0.26 7.55
CA ASP A 104 14.11 0.39 8.79
C ASP A 104 15.54 0.92 8.64
N GLY A 105 16.30 0.46 7.69
CA GLY A 105 17.72 0.83 7.58
C GLY A 105 18.66 -0.14 8.29
N TRP A 106 18.36 -1.44 8.25
CA TRP A 106 19.25 -2.50 8.73
C TRP A 106 20.56 -2.55 7.95
N LYS A 107 21.68 -2.78 8.63
CA LYS A 107 23.01 -2.91 8.01
C LYS A 107 23.07 -4.01 6.96
N SER A 108 22.29 -5.08 7.13
CA SER A 108 22.17 -6.18 6.17
C SER A 108 21.64 -5.74 4.80
N VAL A 109 20.96 -4.61 4.72
CA VAL A 109 20.61 -4.00 3.41
C VAL A 109 21.88 -3.70 2.60
N TYR A 110 22.92 -3.19 3.25
CA TYR A 110 24.19 -2.89 2.59
C TYR A 110 25.06 -4.14 2.38
N THR A 111 25.15 -5.03 3.37
CA THR A 111 26.06 -6.19 3.30
C THR A 111 25.52 -7.34 2.45
N ASP A 112 24.19 -7.50 2.39
CA ASP A 112 23.53 -8.65 1.78
C ASP A 112 22.66 -8.28 0.57
N ALA A 113 21.69 -7.36 0.74
CA ALA A 113 20.75 -7.02 -0.34
C ALA A 113 21.37 -6.17 -1.45
N TYR A 114 22.17 -5.15 -1.10
CA TYR A 114 22.74 -4.22 -2.07
C TYR A 114 23.65 -4.88 -3.12
N PRO A 115 24.54 -5.83 -2.78
CA PRO A 115 25.33 -6.55 -3.80
C PRO A 115 24.43 -7.26 -4.81
N VAL A 116 23.35 -7.90 -4.35
CA VAL A 116 22.38 -8.60 -5.21
C VAL A 116 21.64 -7.61 -6.10
N LEU A 117 21.10 -6.54 -5.54
CA LEU A 117 20.40 -5.50 -6.31
C LEU A 117 21.29 -4.84 -7.37
N LYS A 118 22.57 -4.63 -7.05
CA LYS A 118 23.56 -4.08 -7.97
C LYS A 118 23.84 -5.04 -9.14
N GLU A 119 23.93 -6.34 -8.89
CA GLU A 119 24.12 -7.36 -9.91
C GLU A 119 22.94 -7.39 -10.90
N PHE A 120 21.71 -7.27 -10.41
CA PHE A 120 20.50 -7.21 -11.24
C PHE A 120 20.31 -5.86 -11.93
N GLY A 121 21.00 -4.81 -11.48
CA GLY A 121 20.78 -3.44 -11.95
C GLY A 121 19.42 -2.88 -11.56
N TYR A 122 18.79 -3.40 -10.50
CA TYR A 122 17.45 -3.01 -10.09
C TYR A 122 17.46 -1.77 -9.20
N PRO A 123 16.62 -0.76 -9.51
CA PRO A 123 16.42 0.38 -8.63
C PRO A 123 15.62 -0.05 -7.38
N TYR A 124 15.87 0.64 -6.27
CA TYR A 124 15.17 0.40 -5.01
C TYR A 124 15.10 1.65 -4.14
N THR A 125 14.20 1.64 -3.15
CA THR A 125 14.04 2.73 -2.18
C THR A 125 14.28 2.20 -0.79
N ILE A 126 15.06 2.92 0.02
CA ILE A 126 15.30 2.61 1.43
C ILE A 126 14.46 3.57 2.27
N TYR A 127 13.52 3.05 3.05
CA TYR A 127 12.75 3.83 4.02
C TYR A 127 13.47 3.86 5.36
N LEU A 128 14.00 5.03 5.73
CA LEU A 128 14.85 5.19 6.89
C LEU A 128 14.09 5.90 8.01
N TYR A 129 14.18 5.39 9.25
CA TYR A 129 13.81 6.18 10.39
C TYR A 129 15.05 6.86 11.03
N LYS A 130 14.86 8.12 11.40
CA LYS A 130 15.93 9.05 11.75
C LYS A 130 16.86 8.50 12.83
N ASP A 131 16.29 7.95 13.91
CA ASP A 131 17.05 7.57 15.11
C ASP A 131 17.88 6.29 14.90
N TYR A 132 17.63 5.55 13.83
CA TYR A 132 18.41 4.36 13.51
C TYR A 132 19.53 4.62 12.50
N VAL A 133 19.54 5.76 11.79
CA VAL A 133 20.66 6.14 10.91
C VAL A 133 21.89 6.42 11.78
N ASP A 134 22.99 5.68 11.56
CA ASP A 134 24.17 5.64 12.43
C ASP A 134 23.88 5.14 13.86
N GLY A 135 22.73 4.51 14.12
CA GLY A 135 22.18 4.13 15.43
C GLY A 135 22.77 2.86 16.06
N GLY A 136 23.93 2.39 15.60
CA GLY A 136 24.63 1.26 16.20
C GLY A 136 25.16 0.23 15.20
N SER A 137 25.68 -0.88 15.70
CA SER A 137 26.39 -1.88 14.88
C SER A 137 25.53 -2.60 13.84
N LYS A 138 24.20 -2.65 14.05
CA LYS A 138 23.21 -3.27 13.14
C LYS A 138 22.53 -2.27 12.20
N ALA A 139 22.77 -0.97 12.36
CA ALA A 139 22.19 0.07 11.55
C ALA A 139 23.06 0.41 10.33
N LEU A 140 22.41 0.91 9.27
CA LEU A 140 23.11 1.53 8.15
C LEU A 140 23.83 2.79 8.63
N THR A 141 25.09 2.94 8.21
CA THR A 141 25.83 4.18 8.42
C THR A 141 25.54 5.18 7.29
N THR A 142 25.72 6.46 7.61
CA THR A 142 25.63 7.54 6.60
C THR A 142 26.53 7.27 5.38
N ALA A 143 27.70 6.68 5.56
CA ALA A 143 28.62 6.34 4.44
C ALA A 143 28.01 5.26 3.54
N MET A 144 27.48 4.19 4.11
CA MET A 144 26.82 3.11 3.36
C MET A 144 25.62 3.63 2.57
N ILE A 145 24.78 4.44 3.20
CA ILE A 145 23.58 5.03 2.54
C ILE A 145 24.01 5.92 1.37
N LYS A 146 25.04 6.78 1.54
CA LYS A 146 25.54 7.63 0.46
C LYS A 146 26.12 6.82 -0.71
N GLU A 147 26.80 5.71 -0.44
CA GLU A 147 27.27 4.81 -1.47
C GLU A 147 26.12 4.17 -2.25
N MET A 148 25.11 3.66 -1.56
CA MET A 148 23.91 3.09 -2.20
C MET A 148 23.17 4.14 -3.05
N ILE A 149 23.01 5.37 -2.57
CA ILE A 149 22.43 6.49 -3.32
C ILE A 149 23.23 6.77 -4.61
N LYS A 150 24.56 6.76 -4.54
CA LYS A 150 25.43 6.95 -5.72
C LYS A 150 25.23 5.85 -6.77
N ASN A 151 24.80 4.65 -6.33
CA ASN A 151 24.57 3.48 -7.17
C ASN A 151 23.08 3.19 -7.43
N GLY A 152 22.21 4.22 -7.36
CA GLY A 152 20.82 4.13 -7.83
C GLY A 152 19.76 3.90 -6.76
N ALA A 153 20.13 3.79 -5.47
CA ALA A 153 19.14 3.78 -4.40
C ALA A 153 18.47 5.15 -4.23
N THR A 154 17.20 5.16 -3.87
CA THR A 154 16.49 6.34 -3.38
C THR A 154 16.22 6.23 -1.89
N VAL A 155 16.01 7.36 -1.21
CA VAL A 155 15.68 7.39 0.22
C VAL A 155 14.26 7.88 0.39
N GLY A 156 13.49 7.15 1.18
CA GLY A 156 12.19 7.55 1.70
C GLY A 156 12.25 7.72 3.24
N CYS A 157 11.22 8.30 3.81
CA CYS A 157 11.12 8.48 5.25
C CYS A 157 10.28 7.38 5.90
N HIS A 158 10.73 6.90 7.07
CA HIS A 158 10.03 5.91 7.90
C HIS A 158 9.87 6.39 9.34
N SER A 159 9.57 7.68 9.54
CA SER A 159 9.46 8.39 10.82
C SER A 159 10.79 8.74 11.50
N SER A 160 10.72 9.28 12.71
CA SER A 160 11.90 9.51 13.57
C SER A 160 12.25 8.27 14.38
N SER A 161 11.29 7.73 15.14
CA SER A 161 11.54 6.69 16.16
C SER A 161 10.91 5.33 15.82
N HIS A 162 10.28 5.18 14.66
CA HIS A 162 9.51 3.99 14.28
C HIS A 162 8.41 3.63 15.31
N PRO A 163 7.47 4.55 15.59
CA PRO A 163 6.48 4.33 16.64
C PRO A 163 5.50 3.21 16.26
N TYR A 164 5.36 2.23 17.15
CA TYR A 164 4.33 1.20 17.03
C TYR A 164 2.92 1.78 17.25
N PRO A 165 1.86 1.13 16.74
CA PRO A 165 0.48 1.63 16.87
C PRO A 165 0.06 1.99 18.29
N GLN A 166 0.50 1.23 19.30
CA GLN A 166 0.22 1.52 20.71
C GLN A 166 0.84 2.83 21.18
N THR A 167 2.04 3.16 20.70
CA THR A 167 2.69 4.44 21.00
C THR A 167 1.90 5.59 20.40
N VAL A 168 1.47 5.47 19.15
CA VAL A 168 0.65 6.48 18.48
C VAL A 168 -0.67 6.68 19.23
N LYS A 169 -1.39 5.60 19.57
CA LYS A 169 -2.64 5.65 20.35
C LYS A 169 -2.45 6.33 21.72
N LYS A 170 -1.32 6.11 22.37
CA LYS A 170 -0.99 6.80 23.62
C LYS A 170 -0.87 8.33 23.45
N TYR A 171 -0.31 8.80 22.34
CA TYR A 171 -0.24 10.24 22.07
C TYR A 171 -1.61 10.81 21.69
N ILE A 172 -2.43 10.09 20.93
CA ILE A 172 -3.82 10.46 20.66
C ILE A 172 -4.58 10.67 21.97
N SER A 173 -4.45 9.75 22.95
CA SER A 173 -5.15 9.85 24.24
C SER A 173 -4.71 11.02 25.13
N ARG A 174 -3.58 11.68 24.82
CA ARG A 174 -3.09 12.86 25.53
C ARG A 174 -3.70 14.17 25.04
N GLY A 175 -4.43 14.11 23.91
CA GLY A 175 -5.10 15.26 23.31
C GLY A 175 -4.40 15.78 22.05
N GLU A 176 -5.14 16.60 21.32
CA GLU A 176 -4.77 17.07 19.98
C GLU A 176 -3.41 17.77 19.92
N LYS A 177 -3.11 18.64 20.90
CA LYS A 177 -1.86 19.39 20.92
C LYS A 177 -0.64 18.50 21.08
N GLU A 178 -0.67 17.55 22.02
CA GLU A 178 0.41 16.60 22.26
C GLU A 178 0.58 15.63 21.09
N TYR A 179 -0.52 15.26 20.45
CA TYR A 179 -0.48 14.41 19.28
C TYR A 179 0.10 15.16 18.07
N ASP A 180 -0.28 16.42 17.84
CA ASP A 180 0.29 17.22 16.75
C ASP A 180 1.81 17.46 16.94
N GLN A 181 2.26 17.74 18.16
CA GLN A 181 3.70 17.83 18.47
C GLN A 181 4.43 16.50 18.23
N PHE A 182 3.82 15.38 18.57
CA PHE A 182 4.36 14.06 18.26
C PHE A 182 4.51 13.85 16.76
N LEU A 183 3.50 14.24 15.97
CA LEU A 183 3.54 14.15 14.51
C LEU A 183 4.60 15.08 13.90
N ASP A 184 4.85 16.25 14.50
CA ASP A 184 5.96 17.10 14.08
C ASP A 184 7.31 16.40 14.21
N VAL A 185 7.54 15.71 15.32
CA VAL A 185 8.78 14.94 15.53
C VAL A 185 8.86 13.77 14.55
N GLU A 186 7.78 12.98 14.41
CA GLU A 186 7.80 11.74 13.64
C GLU A 186 7.79 11.96 12.13
N MET A 187 7.17 13.02 11.63
CA MET A 187 7.00 13.26 10.20
C MET A 187 7.78 14.47 9.69
N SER A 188 7.70 15.62 10.37
CA SER A 188 8.33 16.85 9.90
C SER A 188 9.84 16.86 10.15
N ASP A 189 10.28 16.55 11.39
CA ASP A 189 11.71 16.57 11.77
C ASP A 189 12.47 15.43 11.10
N SER A 190 11.88 14.26 10.97
CA SER A 190 12.48 13.12 10.27
C SER A 190 12.76 13.44 8.80
N LYS A 191 11.79 14.03 8.10
CA LYS A 191 11.97 14.48 6.70
C LYS A 191 13.10 15.48 6.60
N ARG A 192 13.04 16.53 7.39
CA ARG A 192 14.04 17.61 7.42
C ARG A 192 15.45 17.07 7.68
N PHE A 193 15.58 16.16 8.65
CA PHE A 193 16.85 15.51 8.98
C PHE A 193 17.41 14.72 7.78
N LEU A 194 16.60 13.86 7.16
CA LEU A 194 17.02 13.03 6.04
C LEU A 194 17.38 13.88 4.81
N GLU A 195 16.57 14.89 4.49
CA GLU A 195 16.84 15.81 3.38
C GLU A 195 18.13 16.60 3.56
N GLN A 196 18.37 17.11 4.77
CA GLN A 196 19.61 17.81 5.09
C GLN A 196 20.83 16.91 5.05
N LYS A 197 20.69 15.67 5.56
CA LYS A 197 21.79 14.69 5.68
C LYS A 197 22.22 14.17 4.32
N PHE A 198 21.27 13.86 3.43
CA PHE A 198 21.54 13.26 2.14
C PHE A 198 21.48 14.25 0.96
N LYS A 199 21.08 15.49 1.18
CA LYS A 199 20.92 16.53 0.17
C LYS A 199 20.02 16.07 -0.99
N LYS A 200 18.90 15.44 -0.65
CA LYS A 200 17.89 14.92 -1.57
C LYS A 200 16.51 15.34 -1.09
N ASN A 201 15.60 15.62 -2.03
CA ASN A 201 14.18 15.73 -1.73
C ASN A 201 13.63 14.34 -1.39
N ILE A 202 12.82 14.24 -0.33
CA ILE A 202 12.22 12.98 0.15
C ILE A 202 10.69 13.11 0.09
N PRO A 203 10.09 12.80 -1.07
CA PRO A 203 8.66 12.97 -1.27
C PRO A 203 7.82 11.80 -0.75
N THR A 204 8.44 10.72 -0.28
CA THR A 204 7.73 9.49 0.07
C THR A 204 7.89 9.14 1.56
N TYR A 205 6.82 8.56 2.12
CA TYR A 205 6.76 8.10 3.49
C TYR A 205 6.19 6.68 3.55
N ALA A 206 6.78 5.80 4.35
CA ALA A 206 6.19 4.52 4.69
C ALA A 206 5.72 4.58 6.15
N TYR A 207 4.45 4.26 6.40
CA TYR A 207 3.93 4.26 7.76
C TYR A 207 4.51 3.10 8.57
N PRO A 208 5.12 3.34 9.75
CA PRO A 208 5.58 2.26 10.63
C PRO A 208 4.43 1.30 10.96
N GLY A 209 4.65 0.00 10.68
CA GLY A 209 3.61 -1.02 10.80
C GLY A 209 2.35 -0.78 9.97
N GLY A 210 2.38 0.15 9.02
CA GLY A 210 1.26 0.51 8.15
C GLY A 210 0.12 1.26 8.84
N PHE A 211 0.30 1.67 10.09
CA PHE A 211 -0.72 2.38 10.88
C PHE A 211 -0.72 3.88 10.55
N PHE A 212 -1.90 4.41 10.28
CA PHE A 212 -2.11 5.84 10.01
C PHE A 212 -3.43 6.34 10.60
N THR A 213 -3.52 7.65 10.76
CA THR A 213 -4.72 8.39 11.22
C THR A 213 -4.99 9.55 10.28
N ASP A 214 -6.19 10.14 10.37
CA ASP A 214 -6.53 11.31 9.56
C ASP A 214 -5.61 12.51 9.85
N GLU A 215 -5.14 12.65 11.11
CA GLU A 215 -4.15 13.68 11.49
C GLU A 215 -2.81 13.44 10.80
N MET A 216 -2.36 12.17 10.70
CA MET A 216 -1.15 11.84 9.96
C MET A 216 -1.30 12.15 8.47
N LEU A 217 -2.46 11.90 7.85
CA LEU A 217 -2.74 12.25 6.47
C LEU A 217 -2.63 13.77 6.25
N ARG A 218 -3.28 14.57 7.13
CA ARG A 218 -3.20 16.04 7.09
C ARG A 218 -1.77 16.54 7.32
N LYS A 219 -1.04 15.96 8.29
CA LYS A 219 0.36 16.32 8.56
C LYS A 219 1.25 15.99 7.35
N ALA A 220 1.01 14.87 6.67
CA ALA A 220 1.76 14.49 5.48
C ALA A 220 1.64 15.54 4.36
N ASP A 221 0.43 16.04 4.11
CA ASP A 221 0.18 17.09 3.12
C ASP A 221 0.91 18.39 3.50
N LEU A 222 0.81 18.81 4.77
CA LEU A 222 1.49 20.02 5.27
C LEU A 222 3.03 19.91 5.18
N VAL A 223 3.58 18.73 5.40
CA VAL A 223 5.04 18.47 5.34
C VAL A 223 5.51 18.29 3.88
N GLY A 224 4.61 18.06 2.94
CA GLY A 224 4.90 17.89 1.53
C GLY A 224 5.36 16.47 1.16
N TYR A 225 4.82 15.45 1.83
CA TYR A 225 4.89 14.09 1.33
C TYR A 225 3.82 13.89 0.25
N SER A 226 4.21 13.36 -0.89
CA SER A 226 3.31 13.17 -2.03
C SER A 226 2.80 11.74 -2.18
N HIS A 227 3.53 10.74 -1.71
CA HIS A 227 3.18 9.33 -1.83
C HIS A 227 3.51 8.59 -0.53
N LEU A 228 2.49 8.00 0.08
CA LEU A 228 2.65 7.35 1.38
C LEU A 228 2.16 5.89 1.30
N PHE A 229 2.95 5.00 1.88
CA PHE A 229 2.77 3.55 1.74
C PHE A 229 2.34 2.90 3.04
N THR A 230 1.33 2.05 2.93
CA THR A 230 0.84 1.19 4.02
C THR A 230 1.50 -0.20 3.96
N VAL A 231 0.99 -1.15 4.75
CA VAL A 231 1.32 -2.59 4.66
C VAL A 231 0.13 -3.40 4.15
N GLN A 232 -0.89 -2.75 3.61
CA GLN A 232 -2.04 -3.43 3.02
C GLN A 232 -1.65 -4.00 1.66
N PRO A 233 -1.78 -5.31 1.42
CA PRO A 233 -1.43 -5.89 0.13
C PRO A 233 -2.40 -5.41 -0.96
N GLY A 234 -1.86 -5.17 -2.16
CA GLY A 234 -2.64 -4.74 -3.31
C GLY A 234 -1.76 -4.18 -4.42
N LYS A 235 -2.28 -4.17 -5.65
CA LYS A 235 -1.64 -3.49 -6.77
C LYS A 235 -2.01 -2.01 -6.74
N VAL A 236 -1.03 -1.15 -6.93
CA VAL A 236 -1.28 0.27 -7.13
C VAL A 236 -1.80 0.48 -8.55
N LYS A 237 -2.86 1.27 -8.68
CA LYS A 237 -3.42 1.80 -9.93
C LYS A 237 -3.12 3.31 -10.01
N ILE A 238 -3.26 3.89 -11.19
CA ILE A 238 -3.02 5.33 -11.37
C ILE A 238 -3.98 6.19 -10.52
N ASP A 239 -5.21 5.72 -10.31
CA ASP A 239 -6.26 6.34 -9.49
C ASP A 239 -6.20 6.01 -8.00
N SER A 240 -5.29 5.11 -7.56
CA SER A 240 -5.12 4.78 -6.14
C SER A 240 -4.77 6.04 -5.33
N PRO A 241 -5.39 6.26 -4.14
CA PRO A 241 -5.07 7.42 -3.29
C PRO A 241 -3.59 7.44 -2.90
N ASN A 242 -2.91 8.57 -3.17
CA ASN A 242 -1.46 8.68 -2.97
C ASN A 242 -1.01 8.64 -1.50
N ASN A 243 -1.91 8.91 -0.57
CA ASN A 243 -1.61 8.97 0.85
C ASN A 243 -1.81 7.63 1.61
N ILE A 244 -2.30 6.58 0.94
CA ILE A 244 -2.55 5.24 1.52
C ILE A 244 -2.26 4.13 0.51
N LEU A 245 -1.17 4.23 -0.20
CA LEU A 245 -0.78 3.28 -1.25
C LEU A 245 -0.57 1.88 -0.68
N PRO A 246 -1.10 0.84 -1.35
CA PRO A 246 -0.90 -0.54 -0.93
C PRO A 246 0.56 -1.00 -1.15
N ARG A 247 1.01 -1.93 -0.30
CA ARG A 247 2.35 -2.50 -0.37
C ARG A 247 2.35 -3.93 0.15
N TYR A 248 3.05 -4.82 -0.53
CA TYR A 248 3.25 -6.20 -0.13
C TYR A 248 4.48 -6.32 0.77
N ILE A 249 4.29 -6.57 2.06
CA ILE A 249 5.40 -6.84 2.99
C ILE A 249 5.85 -8.28 2.81
N ILE A 250 7.04 -8.45 2.27
CA ILE A 250 7.60 -9.76 1.98
C ILE A 250 8.16 -10.36 3.26
N LEU A 251 7.61 -11.51 3.64
CA LEU A 251 7.98 -12.22 4.85
C LEU A 251 9.01 -13.31 4.52
N GLY A 252 10.06 -13.42 5.33
CA GLY A 252 11.08 -14.45 5.13
C GLY A 252 10.53 -15.87 5.31
N ASN A 253 9.62 -16.07 6.23
CA ASN A 253 9.04 -17.37 6.58
C ASN A 253 7.65 -17.63 5.96
N TYR A 254 7.21 -16.84 4.97
CA TYR A 254 5.91 -17.02 4.32
C TYR A 254 5.89 -16.49 2.88
N ASP A 255 6.00 -17.39 1.91
CA ASP A 255 6.22 -17.06 0.50
C ASP A 255 4.97 -16.56 -0.25
N LYS A 256 3.78 -16.86 0.26
CA LYS A 256 2.52 -16.53 -0.41
C LYS A 256 2.35 -15.04 -0.69
N ILE A 257 2.91 -14.16 0.15
CA ILE A 257 2.84 -12.71 -0.09
C ILE A 257 3.62 -12.34 -1.36
N PHE A 258 4.81 -12.91 -1.55
CA PHE A 258 5.59 -12.71 -2.77
C PHE A 258 4.87 -13.27 -4.00
N GLU A 259 4.34 -14.50 -3.92
CA GLU A 259 3.55 -15.11 -5.00
C GLU A 259 2.36 -14.23 -5.42
N PHE A 260 1.62 -13.64 -4.46
CA PHE A 260 0.54 -12.70 -4.75
C PHE A 260 1.06 -11.39 -5.37
N ALA A 261 2.20 -10.91 -4.89
CA ALA A 261 2.79 -9.68 -5.39
C ALA A 261 3.21 -9.76 -6.86
N ILE A 262 3.76 -10.90 -7.29
CA ILE A 262 4.21 -11.11 -8.68
C ILE A 262 3.10 -11.65 -9.60
N ASN A 263 1.95 -12.02 -9.06
CA ASN A 263 0.82 -12.49 -9.84
C ASN A 263 0.02 -11.30 -10.40
N PHE A 264 0.21 -11.02 -11.69
CA PHE A 264 -0.53 -10.00 -12.44
C PHE A 264 -1.56 -10.68 -13.38
N ARG A 265 -2.36 -11.60 -12.85
CA ARG A 265 -3.42 -12.20 -13.64
C ARG A 265 -4.32 -11.09 -14.19
N ASP A 266 -4.25 -10.94 -15.50
CA ASP A 266 -5.14 -10.17 -16.38
C ASP A 266 -5.43 -8.71 -15.99
N ALA A 267 -4.41 -7.83 -16.17
CA ALA A 267 -4.69 -6.41 -16.32
C ALA A 267 -5.70 -6.11 -17.46
N ALA A 268 -5.77 -6.98 -18.47
CA ALA A 268 -6.75 -6.88 -19.55
C ALA A 268 -8.15 -7.43 -19.20
N ALA A 269 -8.25 -8.41 -18.26
CA ALA A 269 -9.54 -8.90 -17.77
C ALA A 269 -10.13 -7.96 -16.70
N ASP A 270 -9.29 -7.28 -15.91
CA ASP A 270 -9.72 -6.25 -14.96
C ASP A 270 -10.27 -4.98 -15.65
N SER A 271 -9.79 -4.64 -16.86
CA SER A 271 -10.34 -3.51 -17.63
C SER A 271 -11.74 -3.76 -18.18
N SER A 272 -12.15 -5.03 -18.31
CA SER A 272 -13.55 -5.39 -18.61
C SER A 272 -14.42 -5.52 -17.35
N ALA A 273 -13.82 -5.66 -16.16
CA ALA A 273 -14.53 -5.64 -14.89
C ALA A 273 -14.84 -4.22 -14.38
N GLY A 274 -14.18 -3.19 -14.92
CA GLY A 274 -14.42 -1.77 -14.61
C GLY A 274 -15.71 -1.18 -15.19
N MET A 275 -16.52 -1.94 -15.91
CA MET A 275 -17.83 -1.52 -16.43
C MET A 275 -19.00 -2.31 -15.82
N ILE A 276 -18.91 -2.68 -14.55
CA ILE A 276 -20.08 -3.16 -13.82
C ILE A 276 -20.30 -2.26 -12.61
N GLU A 277 -20.83 -1.06 -12.86
CA GLU A 277 -21.72 -0.42 -11.93
C GLU A 277 -22.84 -1.41 -11.57
N GLY A 278 -22.83 -1.91 -10.34
CA GLY A 278 -24.05 -2.30 -9.64
C GLY A 278 -24.74 -3.62 -10.00
N ALA A 279 -24.04 -4.62 -10.57
CA ALA A 279 -24.59 -5.97 -10.57
C ALA A 279 -23.48 -6.99 -10.37
N ALA A 280 -23.21 -7.36 -9.12
CA ALA A 280 -22.60 -8.66 -8.84
C ALA A 280 -23.41 -9.68 -9.61
N LYS A 281 -22.74 -10.49 -10.50
CA LYS A 281 -23.40 -11.60 -11.19
C LYS A 281 -24.10 -12.42 -10.09
N PRO A 282 -25.41 -12.66 -10.18
CA PRO A 282 -26.12 -13.36 -9.12
C PRO A 282 -25.37 -14.63 -8.80
N LEU A 283 -24.98 -14.84 -7.57
CA LEU A 283 -24.45 -16.10 -7.11
C LEU A 283 -25.52 -17.17 -7.28
N GLU A 284 -25.12 -18.40 -7.55
CA GLU A 284 -26.03 -19.53 -7.67
C GLU A 284 -26.91 -19.69 -6.41
N PHE A 285 -26.36 -19.35 -5.24
CA PHE A 285 -27.06 -19.39 -3.96
C PHE A 285 -26.91 -18.06 -3.23
N PRO A 286 -27.94 -17.62 -2.48
CA PRO A 286 -27.81 -16.45 -1.60
C PRO A 286 -26.76 -16.67 -0.51
N VAL A 287 -25.99 -15.64 -0.22
CA VAL A 287 -24.93 -15.66 0.81
C VAL A 287 -25.03 -14.47 1.76
N ASN A 288 -24.47 -14.64 2.95
CA ASN A 288 -24.28 -13.58 3.94
C ASN A 288 -22.87 -13.71 4.54
N PRO A 289 -22.04 -12.64 4.60
CA PRO A 289 -22.28 -11.32 4.00
C PRO A 289 -22.40 -11.37 2.47
N GLN A 290 -23.17 -10.46 1.89
CA GLN A 290 -23.34 -10.36 0.44
C GLN A 290 -22.02 -10.03 -0.27
N PRO A 291 -21.82 -10.40 -1.55
CA PRO A 291 -20.65 -9.99 -2.31
C PRO A 291 -20.46 -8.48 -2.28
N GLY A 292 -19.24 -8.04 -1.91
CA GLY A 292 -18.90 -6.63 -1.82
C GLY A 292 -19.44 -5.90 -0.58
N ALA A 293 -20.26 -6.55 0.25
CA ALA A 293 -20.79 -5.94 1.48
C ALA A 293 -19.67 -5.50 2.43
N ILE A 294 -19.87 -4.37 3.10
CA ILE A 294 -18.99 -3.90 4.17
C ILE A 294 -19.66 -4.27 5.50
N VAL A 295 -19.02 -5.13 6.27
CA VAL A 295 -19.50 -5.55 7.60
C VAL A 295 -18.76 -4.79 8.71
N ASN A 296 -19.50 -4.39 9.74
CA ASN A 296 -19.00 -3.63 10.90
C ASN A 296 -18.45 -4.49 12.02
N THR A 297 -18.22 -5.78 11.77
CA THR A 297 -17.65 -6.73 12.73
C THR A 297 -16.50 -7.51 12.10
N ARG A 298 -15.52 -7.87 12.92
CA ARG A 298 -14.40 -8.74 12.50
C ARG A 298 -14.67 -10.22 12.72
N THR A 299 -15.83 -10.54 13.28
CA THR A 299 -16.30 -11.92 13.51
C THR A 299 -17.71 -12.12 12.95
N PRO A 300 -17.92 -11.89 11.63
CA PRO A 300 -19.23 -12.08 11.03
C PRO A 300 -19.64 -13.56 11.03
N ASN A 301 -20.94 -13.81 10.94
CA ASN A 301 -21.44 -15.12 10.55
C ASN A 301 -21.41 -15.22 9.02
N ILE A 302 -20.82 -16.29 8.49
CA ILE A 302 -20.73 -16.56 7.04
C ILE A 302 -21.73 -17.66 6.72
N GLU A 303 -22.65 -17.38 5.78
CA GLU A 303 -23.78 -18.27 5.48
C GLU A 303 -23.98 -18.43 3.97
N VAL A 304 -24.43 -19.63 3.60
CA VAL A 304 -24.93 -19.95 2.25
C VAL A 304 -26.31 -20.57 2.40
N ASP A 305 -27.31 -19.96 1.76
CA ASP A 305 -28.67 -20.49 1.71
C ASP A 305 -28.81 -21.47 0.53
N LEU A 306 -28.94 -22.75 0.84
CA LEU A 306 -29.06 -23.84 -0.12
C LEU A 306 -30.52 -24.28 -0.35
N ASN A 307 -31.52 -23.45 0.01
CA ASN A 307 -32.93 -23.80 -0.16
C ASN A 307 -33.32 -24.18 -1.58
N THR A 308 -32.68 -23.55 -2.57
CA THR A 308 -32.90 -23.81 -3.99
C THR A 308 -32.04 -24.94 -4.54
N ALA A 309 -31.13 -25.48 -3.73
CA ALA A 309 -30.25 -26.56 -4.15
C ALA A 309 -31.02 -27.89 -4.29
N THR A 310 -30.91 -28.53 -5.46
CA THR A 310 -31.62 -29.79 -5.77
C THR A 310 -30.69 -30.99 -5.89
N ASN A 311 -29.40 -30.77 -6.16
CA ASN A 311 -28.44 -31.83 -6.43
C ASN A 311 -27.10 -31.59 -5.70
N ILE A 312 -27.16 -31.42 -4.38
CA ILE A 312 -25.97 -31.27 -3.52
C ILE A 312 -26.00 -32.36 -2.46
N ASP A 313 -24.87 -33.07 -2.28
CA ASP A 313 -24.64 -33.91 -1.11
C ASP A 313 -24.14 -33.05 0.06
N PRO A 314 -24.99 -32.80 1.09
CA PRO A 314 -24.63 -31.90 2.19
C PRO A 314 -23.42 -32.38 3.00
N LYS A 315 -23.10 -33.68 2.96
CA LYS A 315 -21.96 -34.27 3.68
C LYS A 315 -20.62 -33.91 3.04
N THR A 316 -20.64 -33.41 1.82
CA THR A 316 -19.44 -33.07 1.04
C THR A 316 -19.17 -31.56 1.02
N LEU A 317 -20.05 -30.75 1.63
CA LEU A 317 -19.90 -29.31 1.71
C LEU A 317 -18.63 -28.94 2.50
N LYS A 318 -17.82 -28.09 1.90
CA LYS A 318 -16.60 -27.53 2.50
C LYS A 318 -16.58 -26.03 2.31
N MET A 319 -16.22 -25.30 3.35
CA MET A 319 -16.06 -23.85 3.32
C MET A 319 -14.59 -23.50 3.61
N HIS A 320 -13.99 -22.70 2.73
CA HIS A 320 -12.69 -22.11 2.93
C HIS A 320 -12.85 -20.60 3.11
N VAL A 321 -12.23 -20.06 4.14
CA VAL A 321 -12.31 -18.64 4.49
C VAL A 321 -10.90 -18.04 4.51
N GLY A 322 -10.75 -16.91 3.87
CA GLY A 322 -9.47 -16.20 3.78
C GLY A 322 -8.82 -15.97 5.14
N GLY A 323 -7.57 -16.43 5.29
CA GLY A 323 -6.83 -16.37 6.55
C GLY A 323 -7.14 -17.48 7.57
N PHE A 324 -8.08 -18.39 7.27
CA PHE A 324 -8.43 -19.54 8.12
C PHE A 324 -8.21 -20.89 7.43
N GLY A 325 -8.28 -20.93 6.09
CA GLY A 325 -8.28 -22.19 5.34
C GLY A 325 -9.66 -22.87 5.37
N GLU A 326 -9.70 -24.21 5.33
CA GLU A 326 -10.93 -24.98 5.51
C GLU A 326 -11.43 -24.81 6.95
N VAL A 327 -12.70 -24.40 7.10
CA VAL A 327 -13.32 -24.12 8.41
C VAL A 327 -14.39 -25.14 8.75
N PRO A 328 -14.65 -25.41 10.05
CA PRO A 328 -15.68 -26.36 10.47
C PRO A 328 -17.09 -25.76 10.38
N ALA A 329 -17.51 -25.47 9.14
CA ALA A 329 -18.85 -24.98 8.88
C ALA A 329 -19.90 -26.08 9.08
N ASN A 330 -21.08 -25.70 9.53
CA ASN A 330 -22.16 -26.63 9.85
C ASN A 330 -23.34 -26.48 8.87
N TYR A 331 -23.88 -27.61 8.44
CA TYR A 331 -25.09 -27.66 7.61
C TYR A 331 -26.32 -27.95 8.48
N ALA A 332 -27.23 -26.98 8.55
CA ALA A 332 -28.53 -27.10 9.23
C ALA A 332 -29.61 -27.57 8.26
N SER A 333 -30.03 -28.83 8.35
CA SER A 333 -31.00 -29.42 7.42
C SER A 333 -32.40 -28.78 7.46
N ALA A 334 -32.83 -28.26 8.61
CA ALA A 334 -34.13 -27.64 8.78
C ALA A 334 -34.33 -26.36 7.96
N GLY A 335 -33.24 -25.63 7.69
CA GLY A 335 -33.26 -24.40 6.86
C GLY A 335 -32.36 -24.49 5.64
N LYS A 336 -31.79 -25.67 5.34
CA LYS A 336 -30.78 -25.84 4.29
C LYS A 336 -29.70 -24.78 4.31
N LEU A 337 -29.28 -24.35 5.49
CA LEU A 337 -28.30 -23.31 5.71
C LEU A 337 -26.93 -23.92 6.01
N PHE A 338 -25.90 -23.54 5.23
CA PHE A 338 -24.50 -23.91 5.49
C PHE A 338 -23.77 -22.70 6.03
N SER A 339 -23.33 -22.75 7.29
CA SER A 339 -22.82 -21.56 7.97
C SER A 339 -21.61 -21.83 8.87
N TRP A 340 -20.84 -20.79 9.10
CA TRP A 340 -19.75 -20.75 10.05
C TRP A 340 -19.64 -19.38 10.71
N GLN A 341 -19.66 -19.36 12.04
CA GLN A 341 -19.39 -18.17 12.84
C GLN A 341 -17.88 -17.97 12.91
N VAL A 342 -17.39 -16.86 12.41
CA VAL A 342 -15.96 -16.51 12.51
C VAL A 342 -15.59 -16.44 14.00
N ASN A 343 -14.65 -17.28 14.45
CA ASN A 343 -14.32 -17.50 15.85
C ASN A 343 -13.08 -16.75 16.34
N ARG A 344 -12.43 -15.99 15.47
CA ARG A 344 -11.36 -15.02 15.80
C ARG A 344 -11.39 -13.87 14.83
N ASN A 345 -10.89 -12.70 15.25
CA ASN A 345 -10.95 -11.49 14.44
C ASN A 345 -10.30 -11.67 13.06
N LEU A 346 -11.04 -11.37 12.00
CA LEU A 346 -10.51 -11.21 10.65
C LEU A 346 -9.47 -10.07 10.64
N ARG A 347 -8.28 -10.36 10.11
CA ARG A 347 -7.15 -9.41 10.10
C ARG A 347 -7.16 -8.51 8.87
N ASN A 348 -7.61 -9.04 7.73
CA ASN A 348 -7.62 -8.36 6.46
C ASN A 348 -8.87 -7.49 6.31
N LYS A 349 -8.76 -6.44 5.50
CA LYS A 349 -9.90 -5.59 5.13
C LYS A 349 -10.93 -6.34 4.27
N THR A 350 -10.48 -7.32 3.49
CA THR A 350 -11.30 -8.17 2.63
C THR A 350 -11.23 -9.61 3.12
N CYS A 351 -12.31 -10.35 2.96
CA CYS A 351 -12.39 -11.76 3.28
C CYS A 351 -12.97 -12.51 2.07
N ASP A 352 -12.19 -13.44 1.53
CA ASP A 352 -12.61 -14.31 0.45
C ASP A 352 -13.21 -15.58 1.03
N VAL A 353 -14.33 -16.02 0.47
CA VAL A 353 -15.00 -17.25 0.87
C VAL A 353 -15.20 -18.12 -0.36
N ILE A 354 -14.85 -19.41 -0.23
CA ILE A 354 -15.01 -20.42 -1.26
C ILE A 354 -15.77 -21.60 -0.67
N VAL A 355 -16.88 -21.98 -1.30
CA VAL A 355 -17.64 -23.17 -0.93
C VAL A 355 -17.63 -24.18 -2.07
N THR A 356 -17.27 -25.42 -1.73
CA THR A 356 -17.24 -26.55 -2.67
C THR A 356 -18.12 -27.67 -2.17
N TRP A 357 -18.62 -28.49 -3.08
CA TRP A 357 -19.44 -29.66 -2.80
C TRP A 357 -19.33 -30.71 -3.90
N LYS A 358 -19.91 -31.86 -3.65
CA LYS A 358 -20.21 -32.86 -4.68
C LYS A 358 -21.72 -32.99 -4.86
N ASP A 359 -22.12 -33.39 -6.05
CA ASP A 359 -23.52 -33.77 -6.31
C ASP A 359 -23.86 -35.13 -5.65
N LEU A 360 -25.15 -35.53 -5.73
CA LEU A 360 -25.62 -36.79 -5.17
C LEU A 360 -25.01 -38.02 -5.89
N GLU A 361 -24.42 -37.86 -7.08
CA GLU A 361 -23.71 -38.89 -7.84
C GLU A 361 -22.21 -38.96 -7.49
N GLY A 362 -21.72 -38.02 -6.65
CA GLY A 362 -20.33 -37.96 -6.20
C GLY A 362 -19.39 -37.12 -7.10
N ASN A 363 -19.91 -36.45 -8.14
CA ASN A 363 -19.12 -35.58 -8.99
C ASN A 363 -18.89 -34.23 -8.30
N PRO A 364 -17.68 -33.65 -8.41
CA PRO A 364 -17.44 -32.32 -7.87
C PRO A 364 -18.26 -31.27 -8.62
N ALA A 365 -18.70 -30.22 -7.95
CA ALA A 365 -19.31 -29.05 -8.57
C ALA A 365 -18.45 -28.53 -9.72
N SER A 366 -19.05 -28.22 -10.85
CA SER A 366 -18.35 -27.70 -12.04
C SER A 366 -17.66 -26.36 -11.79
N LYS A 367 -18.16 -25.61 -10.82
CA LYS A 367 -17.61 -24.35 -10.36
C LYS A 367 -17.89 -24.17 -8.87
N PRO A 368 -16.87 -23.79 -8.04
CA PRO A 368 -17.10 -23.44 -6.66
C PRO A 368 -17.93 -22.16 -6.54
N LEU A 369 -18.64 -22.01 -5.43
CA LEU A 369 -19.29 -20.76 -5.04
C LEU A 369 -18.24 -19.87 -4.39
N GLU A 370 -17.92 -18.73 -5.00
CA GLU A 370 -16.87 -17.83 -4.55
C GLU A 370 -17.40 -16.41 -4.42
N TRP A 371 -17.08 -15.75 -3.31
CA TRP A 371 -17.36 -14.33 -3.14
C TRP A 371 -16.42 -13.70 -2.14
N THR A 372 -16.38 -12.35 -2.14
CA THR A 372 -15.57 -11.52 -1.24
C THR A 372 -16.46 -10.49 -0.57
N PHE A 373 -16.24 -10.26 0.72
CA PHE A 373 -16.82 -9.14 1.45
C PHE A 373 -15.74 -8.31 2.14
N GLN A 374 -16.09 -7.12 2.61
CA GLN A 374 -15.17 -6.19 3.26
C GLN A 374 -15.49 -6.04 4.75
N ILE A 375 -14.45 -5.76 5.53
CA ILE A 375 -14.56 -5.39 6.94
C ILE A 375 -14.46 -3.87 7.05
N ASP A 376 -15.36 -3.24 7.78
CA ASP A 376 -15.28 -1.82 8.08
C ASP A 376 -13.94 -1.49 8.74
N ARG A 377 -13.32 -0.37 8.36
CA ARG A 377 -12.06 0.13 8.93
C ARG A 377 -12.16 0.36 10.44
N ASP A 378 -13.34 0.84 10.88
CA ASP A 378 -13.62 1.19 12.26
C ASP A 378 -14.08 -0.01 13.11
N ALA A 379 -14.28 -1.19 12.48
CA ALA A 379 -14.60 -2.40 13.20
C ALA A 379 -13.48 -2.75 14.20
N ALA A 380 -13.81 -2.85 15.47
CA ALA A 380 -12.86 -3.12 16.55
C ALA A 380 -12.07 -4.40 16.26
N TYR A 381 -10.73 -4.31 16.33
CA TYR A 381 -9.86 -5.47 16.15
C TYR A 381 -9.77 -6.34 17.41
N LEU A 382 -9.83 -5.72 18.56
CA LEU A 382 -9.91 -6.40 19.86
C LEU A 382 -11.37 -6.47 20.31
N PRO A 383 -11.80 -7.57 20.94
CA PRO A 383 -13.09 -7.58 21.63
C PRO A 383 -13.07 -6.44 22.65
N ASN A 384 -14.17 -5.70 22.72
CA ASN A 384 -14.38 -4.76 23.82
C ASN A 384 -14.34 -5.57 25.10
N GLU A 385 -13.29 -5.40 25.92
CA GLU A 385 -13.29 -5.84 27.30
C GLU A 385 -14.26 -5.02 28.13
#